data_8c68ecd98672d4e5455f0345361e5664
#
_entry.id   8c68ecd98672d4e5455f0345361e5664
#
_cell.length_a   1.000
_cell.length_b   1.000
_cell.length_c   1.000
_cell.angle_alpha   90.00
_cell.angle_beta   90.00
_cell.angle_gamma   90.00
#
_symmetry.space_group_name_H-M   'P 1'
#
loop_
_entity.id
_entity.type
_entity.pdbx_description
1 polymer ?
#
loop_
_entity_poly.entity_id
_entity_poly.type
_entity_poly.pdbx_seq_one_letter_code
_entity_poly.pdbx_strand_id
1 'polypeptide(L)'
;VAGSSAAKVSPTTVVLGQTATVPDPSCPGMPCQAIGSVTGFQVNNGQTSLPFVVPHDGRIKAWTLTLAQPTNSQRAFFNGFFGTPPQARLAILRRVAGANPPRYTLRRQGEVQILSPYLGQTVRFGANLKVEKGDIVGLTVPTWAPAFAQDLNTNNVWRASREPEACKNATDIRQGEPQERVGSRMPYGCKYTTARLLYTATLVEGR
;
A
#
# COMPACT_ATOMS: atom_id res chain seq x y z
N VAL A 1 1.34 -18.07 -51.70
CA VAL A 1 1.15 -16.96 -50.75
C VAL A 1 1.38 -17.51 -49.34
N ALA A 2 2.58 -17.29 -48.80
CA ALA A 2 2.90 -17.71 -47.43
C ALA A 2 2.36 -16.66 -46.45
N GLY A 3 1.31 -17.04 -45.71
CA GLY A 3 0.76 -16.22 -44.65
C GLY A 3 1.71 -16.19 -43.45
N SER A 4 2.32 -15.05 -43.22
CA SER A 4 3.14 -14.80 -42.00
C SER A 4 2.22 -14.72 -40.80
N SER A 5 2.20 -15.76 -39.98
CA SER A 5 1.48 -15.77 -38.70
C SER A 5 2.30 -14.95 -37.69
N ALA A 6 1.85 -13.73 -37.42
CA ALA A 6 2.45 -12.91 -36.35
C ALA A 6 2.27 -13.60 -35.00
N ALA A 7 3.34 -14.00 -34.37
CA ALA A 7 3.32 -14.56 -33.01
C ALA A 7 2.71 -13.53 -32.06
N LYS A 8 1.63 -13.90 -31.35
CA LYS A 8 1.05 -13.10 -30.27
C LYS A 8 2.06 -13.02 -29.12
N VAL A 9 2.70 -11.87 -28.94
CA VAL A 9 3.53 -11.60 -27.76
C VAL A 9 2.59 -11.56 -26.56
N SER A 10 2.81 -12.43 -25.57
CA SER A 10 2.08 -12.39 -24.30
C SER A 10 2.43 -11.11 -23.54
N PRO A 11 1.46 -10.43 -22.91
CA PRO A 11 1.74 -9.22 -22.15
C PRO A 11 2.66 -9.53 -20.97
N THR A 12 3.62 -8.65 -20.73
CA THR A 12 4.54 -8.75 -19.59
C THR A 12 3.76 -8.56 -18.29
N THR A 13 4.01 -9.45 -17.33
CA THR A 13 3.43 -9.37 -15.98
C THR A 13 4.53 -9.12 -14.97
N VAL A 14 4.35 -8.10 -14.11
CA VAL A 14 5.28 -7.74 -13.04
C VAL A 14 4.52 -7.68 -11.72
N VAL A 15 5.12 -8.21 -10.64
CA VAL A 15 4.57 -8.07 -9.28
C VAL A 15 5.35 -6.98 -8.54
N LEU A 16 4.72 -5.82 -8.38
CA LEU A 16 5.28 -4.70 -7.64
C LEU A 16 5.28 -5.02 -6.13
N GLY A 17 6.36 -4.63 -5.44
CA GLY A 17 6.52 -4.86 -4.00
C GLY A 17 6.91 -6.29 -3.61
N GLN A 18 7.09 -7.21 -4.57
CA GLN A 18 7.51 -8.57 -4.30
C GLN A 18 8.95 -8.61 -3.74
N THR A 19 9.16 -9.47 -2.75
CA THR A 19 10.47 -9.78 -2.17
C THR A 19 10.62 -11.30 -2.01
N ALA A 20 11.84 -11.79 -1.90
CA ALA A 20 12.13 -13.21 -1.72
C ALA A 20 11.47 -13.77 -0.45
N THR A 21 11.42 -12.96 0.61
CA THR A 21 10.75 -13.29 1.87
C THR A 21 9.81 -12.17 2.27
N VAL A 22 8.60 -12.53 2.71
CA VAL A 22 7.65 -11.59 3.32
C VAL A 22 7.90 -11.67 4.84
N PRO A 23 8.19 -10.55 5.52
CA PRO A 23 8.33 -10.57 6.97
C PRO A 23 7.00 -10.89 7.66
N ASP A 24 7.09 -11.52 8.82
CA ASP A 24 5.91 -11.80 9.63
C ASP A 24 5.21 -10.51 10.06
N PRO A 25 3.86 -10.48 10.03
CA PRO A 25 3.11 -9.35 10.57
C PRO A 25 3.34 -9.17 12.08
N SER A 26 3.28 -7.92 12.58
CA SER A 26 3.59 -7.60 13.98
C SER A 26 2.65 -8.22 15.01
N CYS A 27 1.39 -8.49 14.64
CA CYS A 27 0.38 -9.09 15.52
C CYS A 27 0.30 -10.62 15.33
N PRO A 28 -0.10 -11.39 16.33
CA PRO A 28 -0.53 -10.99 17.68
C PRO A 28 0.61 -10.69 18.65
N GLY A 29 1.87 -10.78 18.22
CA GLY A 29 3.05 -10.46 19.04
C GLY A 29 2.99 -9.05 19.63
N MET A 30 3.88 -8.78 20.58
CA MET A 30 3.95 -7.46 21.22
C MET A 30 5.27 -6.78 20.88
N PRO A 31 5.24 -5.49 20.50
CA PRO A 31 4.04 -4.65 20.33
C PRO A 31 3.27 -5.00 19.06
N CYS A 32 1.96 -5.24 19.18
CA CYS A 32 1.08 -5.45 18.03
C CYS A 32 0.71 -4.09 17.42
N GLN A 33 1.07 -3.87 16.16
CA GLN A 33 0.78 -2.63 15.45
C GLN A 33 -0.01 -2.90 14.16
N ALA A 34 -0.88 -1.97 13.85
CA ALA A 34 -1.60 -1.89 12.58
C ALA A 34 -1.43 -0.50 11.99
N ILE A 35 -1.53 -0.40 10.68
CA ILE A 35 -1.65 0.90 10.00
C ILE A 35 -3.11 1.33 10.01
N GLY A 36 -3.37 2.64 10.09
CA GLY A 36 -4.73 3.15 10.05
C GLY A 36 -4.81 4.64 9.74
N SER A 37 -5.99 5.05 9.27
CA SER A 37 -6.31 6.43 8.89
C SER A 37 -5.23 7.08 8.01
N VAL A 38 -4.82 6.38 6.94
CA VAL A 38 -3.67 6.80 6.12
C VAL A 38 -3.71 6.23 4.71
N THR A 39 -3.09 6.93 3.78
CA THR A 39 -2.59 6.36 2.52
C THR A 39 -1.07 6.32 2.59
N GLY A 40 -0.48 5.18 2.26
CA GLY A 40 0.97 5.02 2.31
C GLY A 40 1.52 4.14 1.21
N PHE A 41 2.83 4.21 1.00
CA PHE A 41 3.54 3.32 0.08
C PHE A 41 4.96 3.07 0.57
N GLN A 42 5.48 1.91 0.21
CA GLN A 42 6.86 1.54 0.53
C GLN A 42 7.83 2.27 -0.39
N VAL A 43 8.81 2.93 0.21
CA VAL A 43 9.92 3.60 -0.49
C VAL A 43 11.06 2.62 -0.75
N ASN A 44 11.38 1.80 0.26
CA ASN A 44 12.37 0.73 0.15
C ASN A 44 11.85 -0.54 0.82
N ASN A 45 12.09 -1.69 0.18
CA ASN A 45 11.89 -3.03 0.73
C ASN A 45 13.25 -3.71 0.85
N GLY A 46 13.98 -3.44 1.92
CA GLY A 46 15.35 -3.90 2.07
C GLY A 46 16.25 -3.32 0.95
N GLN A 47 16.75 -4.15 0.05
CA GLN A 47 17.63 -3.72 -1.04
C GLN A 47 16.90 -3.15 -2.26
N THR A 48 15.57 -3.29 -2.33
CA THR A 48 14.79 -2.81 -3.48
C THR A 48 14.28 -1.40 -3.21
N SER A 49 14.78 -0.42 -3.97
CA SER A 49 14.28 0.94 -3.96
C SER A 49 13.04 1.09 -4.83
N LEU A 50 12.10 1.92 -4.39
CA LEU A 50 10.88 2.30 -5.12
C LEU A 50 10.09 1.08 -5.65
N PRO A 51 9.85 0.05 -4.83
CA PRO A 51 9.31 -1.23 -5.26
C PRO A 51 7.89 -1.15 -5.84
N PHE A 52 7.20 -0.04 -5.66
CA PHE A 52 5.84 0.19 -6.15
C PHE A 52 5.73 1.25 -7.24
N VAL A 53 6.87 1.71 -7.78
CA VAL A 53 6.86 2.58 -8.97
C VAL A 53 6.55 1.74 -10.21
N VAL A 54 5.56 2.18 -10.96
CA VAL A 54 5.10 1.54 -12.21
C VAL A 54 6.17 1.71 -13.30
N PRO A 55 6.76 0.62 -13.83
CA PRO A 55 7.87 0.69 -14.79
C PRO A 55 7.41 0.99 -16.23
N HIS A 56 6.16 0.68 -16.60
CA HIS A 56 5.56 0.88 -17.90
C HIS A 56 4.05 1.04 -17.80
N ASP A 57 3.42 1.60 -18.81
CA ASP A 57 1.96 1.74 -18.86
C ASP A 57 1.27 0.37 -18.84
N GLY A 58 0.11 0.31 -18.20
CA GLY A 58 -0.63 -0.94 -18.07
C GLY A 58 -1.82 -0.87 -17.13
N ARG A 59 -2.11 -2.02 -16.53
CA ARG A 59 -3.19 -2.15 -15.53
C ARG A 59 -2.76 -2.99 -14.34
N ILE A 60 -3.08 -2.53 -13.16
CA ILE A 60 -3.07 -3.38 -11.97
C ILE A 60 -4.27 -4.32 -12.05
N LYS A 61 -4.02 -5.62 -12.14
CA LYS A 61 -5.06 -6.65 -12.30
C LYS A 61 -5.40 -7.37 -11.01
N ALA A 62 -4.50 -7.35 -10.05
CA ALA A 62 -4.72 -7.92 -8.73
C ALA A 62 -3.75 -7.30 -7.71
N TRP A 63 -4.02 -7.52 -6.44
CA TRP A 63 -3.15 -7.16 -5.33
C TRP A 63 -3.33 -8.14 -4.19
N THR A 64 -2.33 -8.26 -3.35
CA THR A 64 -2.38 -9.13 -2.16
C THR A 64 -2.10 -8.33 -0.90
N LEU A 65 -2.70 -8.78 0.20
CA LEU A 65 -2.37 -8.36 1.56
C LEU A 65 -1.97 -9.58 2.38
N THR A 66 -0.91 -9.46 3.16
CA THR A 66 -0.60 -10.41 4.23
C THR A 66 -1.06 -9.79 5.55
N LEU A 67 -2.08 -10.39 6.14
CA LEU A 67 -2.78 -9.88 7.32
C LEU A 67 -2.41 -10.67 8.56
N ALA A 68 -2.06 -9.98 9.63
CA ALA A 68 -1.94 -10.57 10.96
C ALA A 68 -3.28 -11.07 11.49
N GLN A 69 -3.23 -11.91 12.54
CA GLN A 69 -4.37 -12.33 13.35
C GLN A 69 -4.31 -11.67 14.73
N PRO A 70 -4.76 -10.41 14.89
CA PRO A 70 -4.81 -9.78 16.21
C PRO A 70 -5.76 -10.52 17.14
N THR A 71 -5.46 -10.52 18.45
CA THR A 71 -6.37 -11.03 19.48
C THR A 71 -7.64 -10.18 19.55
N ASN A 72 -8.67 -10.68 20.27
CA ASN A 72 -9.93 -9.93 20.42
C ASN A 72 -9.70 -8.57 21.10
N SER A 73 -8.83 -8.49 22.10
CA SER A 73 -8.49 -7.24 22.78
C SER A 73 -7.74 -6.26 21.87
N GLN A 74 -6.80 -6.77 21.06
CA GLN A 74 -6.09 -5.96 20.07
C GLN A 74 -7.03 -5.42 18.99
N ARG A 75 -7.98 -6.24 18.50
CA ARG A 75 -9.01 -5.79 17.56
C ARG A 75 -9.93 -4.73 18.18
N ALA A 76 -10.35 -4.91 19.42
CA ALA A 76 -11.15 -3.93 20.14
C ALA A 76 -10.42 -2.58 20.27
N PHE A 77 -9.12 -2.63 20.58
CA PHE A 77 -8.26 -1.43 20.60
C PHE A 77 -8.22 -0.73 19.24
N PHE A 78 -7.92 -1.44 18.15
CA PHE A 78 -7.86 -0.83 16.81
C PHE A 78 -9.22 -0.29 16.35
N ASN A 79 -10.31 -1.01 16.64
CA ASN A 79 -11.67 -0.55 16.33
C ASN A 79 -12.01 0.76 17.07
N GLY A 80 -11.63 0.87 18.35
CA GLY A 80 -11.83 2.08 19.13
C GLY A 80 -10.92 3.24 18.73
N PHE A 81 -9.70 2.93 18.24
CA PHE A 81 -8.71 3.94 17.88
C PHE A 81 -8.90 4.48 16.45
N PHE A 82 -9.15 3.61 15.47
CA PHE A 82 -9.20 3.95 14.04
C PHE A 82 -10.59 3.79 13.40
N GLY A 83 -11.55 3.23 14.11
CA GLY A 83 -12.88 2.89 13.58
C GLY A 83 -12.95 1.44 13.06
N THR A 84 -14.15 1.03 12.64
CA THR A 84 -14.49 -0.33 12.24
C THR A 84 -15.40 -0.32 11.00
N PRO A 85 -15.41 -1.37 10.16
CA PRO A 85 -14.54 -2.55 10.15
C PRO A 85 -13.11 -2.25 9.65
N PRO A 86 -12.13 -3.18 9.81
CA PRO A 86 -10.84 -3.05 9.16
C PRO A 86 -10.99 -3.02 7.63
N GLN A 87 -10.31 -2.09 6.97
CA GLN A 87 -10.49 -1.81 5.54
C GLN A 87 -9.18 -1.43 4.87
N ALA A 88 -9.06 -1.80 3.59
CA ALA A 88 -7.99 -1.30 2.72
C ALA A 88 -8.44 -1.26 1.25
N ARG A 89 -7.75 -0.44 0.46
CA ARG A 89 -7.84 -0.40 -1.01
C ARG A 89 -6.53 0.07 -1.63
N LEU A 90 -6.35 -0.17 -2.92
CA LEU A 90 -5.24 0.41 -3.65
C LEU A 90 -5.49 1.88 -3.97
N ALA A 91 -4.41 2.66 -3.98
CA ALA A 91 -4.33 4.02 -4.50
C ALA A 91 -3.29 4.09 -5.62
N ILE A 92 -3.61 4.81 -6.70
CA ILE A 92 -2.65 5.15 -7.75
C ILE A 92 -2.28 6.60 -7.57
N LEU A 93 -1.02 6.84 -7.25
CA LEU A 93 -0.48 8.13 -6.85
C LEU A 93 0.49 8.65 -7.92
N ARG A 94 0.48 9.95 -8.16
CA ARG A 94 1.46 10.64 -8.99
C ARG A 94 2.16 11.72 -8.18
N ARG A 95 3.49 11.69 -8.15
CA ARG A 95 4.28 12.72 -7.47
C ARG A 95 4.07 14.09 -8.11
N VAL A 96 3.88 15.10 -7.29
CA VAL A 96 3.85 16.51 -7.71
C VAL A 96 5.31 17.00 -7.81
N ALA A 97 5.72 17.45 -8.98
CA ALA A 97 7.08 17.94 -9.19
C ALA A 97 7.37 19.16 -8.30
N GLY A 98 8.60 19.24 -7.79
CA GLY A 98 9.09 20.36 -6.99
C GLY A 98 8.50 20.48 -5.58
N ALA A 99 7.52 19.66 -5.19
CA ALA A 99 6.90 19.79 -3.86
C ALA A 99 7.84 19.31 -2.74
N ASN A 100 8.00 20.13 -1.71
CA ASN A 100 8.71 19.84 -0.47
C ASN A 100 7.89 20.39 0.73
N PRO A 101 7.35 19.56 1.64
CA PRO A 101 7.45 18.09 1.63
C PRO A 101 6.85 17.47 0.37
N PRO A 102 7.22 16.21 0.04
CA PRO A 102 6.71 15.57 -1.16
C PRO A 102 5.19 15.45 -1.09
N ARG A 103 4.51 15.88 -2.17
CA ARG A 103 3.06 15.78 -2.35
C ARG A 103 2.73 14.80 -3.48
N TYR A 104 1.59 14.15 -3.35
CA TYR A 104 1.11 13.22 -4.38
C TYR A 104 -0.36 13.51 -4.73
N THR A 105 -0.66 13.39 -6.01
CA THR A 105 -2.03 13.45 -6.52
C THR A 105 -2.60 12.03 -6.55
N LEU A 106 -3.77 11.81 -5.98
CA LEU A 106 -4.51 10.56 -6.15
C LEU A 106 -5.13 10.53 -7.57
N ARG A 107 -4.59 9.68 -8.41
CA ARG A 107 -5.02 9.54 -9.82
C ARG A 107 -6.22 8.61 -9.96
N ARG A 108 -6.18 7.48 -9.24
CA ARG A 108 -7.23 6.44 -9.22
C ARG A 108 -7.17 5.69 -7.91
N GLN A 109 -8.24 4.99 -7.60
CA GLN A 109 -8.31 4.10 -6.43
C GLN A 109 -9.13 2.86 -6.76
N GLY A 110 -8.84 1.77 -6.06
CA GLY A 110 -9.60 0.53 -6.11
C GLY A 110 -10.85 0.58 -5.21
N GLU A 111 -11.61 -0.49 -5.26
CA GLU A 111 -12.72 -0.71 -4.33
C GLU A 111 -12.18 -0.97 -2.93
N VAL A 112 -12.92 -0.52 -1.92
CA VAL A 112 -12.63 -0.82 -0.51
C VAL A 112 -12.91 -2.29 -0.24
N GLN A 113 -11.95 -2.98 0.36
CA GLN A 113 -12.09 -4.34 0.82
C GLN A 113 -12.27 -4.36 2.33
N ILE A 114 -13.27 -5.08 2.81
CA ILE A 114 -13.47 -5.38 4.22
C ILE A 114 -12.56 -6.54 4.59
N LEU A 115 -11.69 -6.34 5.56
CA LEU A 115 -10.61 -7.29 5.89
C LEU A 115 -10.97 -8.29 6.99
N SER A 116 -12.08 -8.08 7.71
CA SER A 116 -12.48 -8.95 8.84
C SER A 116 -12.50 -10.44 8.51
N PRO A 117 -12.98 -10.89 7.32
CA PRO A 117 -13.01 -12.32 6.99
C PRO A 117 -11.63 -12.94 6.70
N TYR A 118 -10.60 -12.11 6.51
CA TYR A 118 -9.29 -12.54 6.00
C TYR A 118 -8.16 -12.36 7.03
N LEU A 119 -8.47 -11.99 8.26
CA LEU A 119 -7.46 -11.84 9.31
C LEU A 119 -6.67 -13.14 9.49
N GLY A 120 -5.35 -13.03 9.62
CA GLY A 120 -4.42 -14.18 9.72
C GLY A 120 -4.08 -14.85 8.38
N GLN A 121 -4.48 -14.27 7.25
CA GLN A 121 -4.28 -14.85 5.92
C GLN A 121 -3.54 -13.92 4.98
N THR A 122 -2.90 -14.50 3.97
CA THR A 122 -2.53 -13.77 2.76
C THR A 122 -3.68 -13.89 1.76
N VAL A 123 -4.32 -12.77 1.46
CA VAL A 123 -5.49 -12.71 0.59
C VAL A 123 -5.17 -11.96 -0.71
N ARG A 124 -5.73 -12.42 -1.82
CA ARG A 124 -5.62 -11.80 -3.14
C ARG A 124 -6.97 -11.23 -3.57
N PHE A 125 -6.96 -9.97 -3.96
CA PHE A 125 -8.11 -9.26 -4.51
C PHE A 125 -7.92 -8.96 -5.99
N GLY A 126 -8.99 -9.04 -6.79
CA GLY A 126 -9.00 -8.54 -8.15
C GLY A 126 -8.92 -7.01 -8.20
N ALA A 127 -8.41 -6.48 -9.30
CA ALA A 127 -8.40 -5.05 -9.60
C ALA A 127 -8.44 -4.83 -11.11
N ASN A 128 -8.73 -3.60 -11.55
CA ASN A 128 -8.63 -3.21 -12.96
C ASN A 128 -8.29 -1.71 -13.07
N LEU A 129 -7.19 -1.31 -12.45
CA LEU A 129 -6.76 0.08 -12.37
C LEU A 129 -5.76 0.40 -13.49
N LYS A 130 -6.09 1.34 -14.36
CA LYS A 130 -5.15 1.88 -15.35
C LYS A 130 -4.02 2.62 -14.62
N VAL A 131 -2.79 2.34 -15.03
CA VAL A 131 -1.58 2.99 -14.52
C VAL A 131 -0.69 3.43 -15.66
N GLU A 132 0.09 4.46 -15.42
CA GLU A 132 1.06 5.02 -16.35
C GLU A 132 2.47 4.89 -15.74
N LYS A 133 3.49 4.78 -16.56
CA LYS A 133 4.89 4.79 -16.13
C LYS A 133 5.15 5.95 -15.14
N GLY A 134 5.79 5.63 -14.02
CA GLY A 134 6.10 6.58 -12.95
C GLY A 134 4.95 6.83 -11.96
N ASP A 135 3.76 6.23 -12.14
CA ASP A 135 2.78 6.17 -11.06
C ASP A 135 3.33 5.34 -9.91
N ILE A 136 2.79 5.53 -8.72
CA ILE A 136 3.12 4.73 -7.53
C ILE A 136 1.85 4.03 -7.07
N VAL A 137 1.95 2.72 -6.85
CA VAL A 137 0.87 1.96 -6.25
C VAL A 137 0.99 2.06 -4.74
N GLY A 138 0.04 2.72 -4.10
CA GLY A 138 -0.08 2.89 -2.65
C GLY A 138 -1.20 2.05 -2.07
N LEU A 139 -1.23 1.98 -0.74
CA LEU A 139 -2.28 1.36 0.06
C LEU A 139 -3.01 2.44 0.85
N THR A 140 -4.31 2.57 0.65
CA THR A 140 -5.19 3.42 1.47
C THR A 140 -5.88 2.56 2.51
N VAL A 141 -5.80 2.97 3.76
CA VAL A 141 -6.40 2.29 4.91
C VAL A 141 -7.33 3.29 5.61
N PRO A 142 -8.64 3.27 5.29
CA PRO A 142 -9.61 4.22 5.84
C PRO A 142 -9.80 4.10 7.35
N THR A 143 -9.80 2.88 7.86
CA THR A 143 -9.86 2.56 9.28
C THR A 143 -8.53 1.99 9.73
N TRP A 144 -8.40 0.67 9.80
CA TRP A 144 -7.14 0.00 10.12
C TRP A 144 -6.95 -1.29 9.32
N ALA A 145 -5.68 -1.70 9.19
CA ALA A 145 -5.30 -2.95 8.57
C ALA A 145 -4.06 -3.52 9.27
N PRO A 146 -4.09 -4.80 9.73
CA PRO A 146 -2.95 -5.43 10.36
C PRO A 146 -1.98 -6.03 9.31
N ALA A 147 -1.77 -5.30 8.22
CA ALA A 147 -0.87 -5.64 7.12
C ALA A 147 0.48 -4.92 7.29
N PHE A 148 1.12 -5.14 8.45
CA PHE A 148 2.26 -4.34 8.89
C PHE A 148 3.30 -5.20 9.61
N ALA A 149 4.56 -5.08 9.22
CA ALA A 149 5.71 -5.64 9.92
C ALA A 149 6.59 -4.51 10.45
N GLN A 150 7.19 -4.72 11.61
CA GLN A 150 8.06 -3.78 12.30
C GLN A 150 9.34 -4.47 12.79
N ASP A 151 10.25 -3.70 13.42
CA ASP A 151 11.53 -4.18 13.94
C ASP A 151 12.44 -4.77 12.86
N LEU A 152 12.25 -4.31 11.62
CA LEU A 152 13.08 -4.66 10.47
C LEU A 152 14.34 -3.79 10.45
N ASN A 153 15.27 -4.09 9.52
CA ASN A 153 16.42 -3.23 9.30
C ASN A 153 16.00 -1.85 8.72
N THR A 154 16.88 -0.86 8.84
CA THR A 154 16.64 0.54 8.45
C THR A 154 16.41 0.74 6.94
N ASN A 155 16.67 -0.27 6.11
CA ASN A 155 16.42 -0.24 4.67
C ASN A 155 14.94 -0.54 4.33
N ASN A 156 14.09 -0.80 5.33
CA ASN A 156 12.65 -0.89 5.15
C ASN A 156 12.02 0.45 5.51
N VAL A 157 11.51 1.14 4.50
CA VAL A 157 11.06 2.53 4.62
C VAL A 157 9.74 2.73 3.90
N TRP A 158 8.76 3.35 4.57
CA TRP A 158 7.51 3.74 3.95
C TRP A 158 7.15 5.21 4.22
N ARG A 159 6.30 5.79 3.38
CA ARG A 159 5.76 7.15 3.53
C ARG A 159 4.27 7.11 3.76
N ALA A 160 3.80 8.06 4.58
CA ALA A 160 2.40 8.24 4.94
C ALA A 160 1.86 9.61 4.52
N SER A 161 0.58 9.66 4.16
CA SER A 161 -0.18 10.87 3.80
C SER A 161 -0.44 11.76 5.01
N ARG A 162 0.63 12.33 5.58
CA ARG A 162 0.59 13.24 6.74
C ARG A 162 1.55 14.39 6.54
N GLU A 163 1.26 15.53 7.16
CA GLU A 163 2.22 16.62 7.28
C GLU A 163 3.41 16.16 8.15
N PRO A 164 4.61 16.75 7.96
CA PRO A 164 5.81 16.34 8.71
C PRO A 164 5.67 16.40 10.23
N GLU A 165 4.87 17.32 10.74
CA GLU A 165 4.62 17.54 12.16
C GLU A 165 3.75 16.45 12.79
N ALA A 166 2.91 15.78 11.97
CA ALA A 166 1.94 14.78 12.40
C ALA A 166 2.48 13.33 12.37
N CYS A 167 3.81 13.15 12.45
CA CYS A 167 4.42 11.83 12.26
C CYS A 167 4.48 10.97 13.52
N LYS A 168 4.48 11.55 14.71
CA LYS A 168 4.85 10.87 15.96
C LYS A 168 3.77 10.88 17.02
N ASN A 169 2.90 11.87 17.02
CA ASN A 169 1.88 12.03 18.03
C ASN A 169 0.72 11.04 17.77
N ALA A 170 0.34 10.26 18.78
CA ALA A 170 -0.75 9.29 18.65
C ALA A 170 -2.10 9.95 18.30
N THR A 171 -2.35 11.18 18.79
CA THR A 171 -3.56 11.95 18.44
C THR A 171 -3.57 12.30 16.95
N ASP A 172 -2.45 12.79 16.40
CA ASP A 172 -2.34 13.15 14.99
C ASP A 172 -2.44 11.91 14.09
N ILE A 173 -1.89 10.77 14.54
CA ILE A 173 -2.01 9.48 13.84
C ILE A 173 -3.47 9.02 13.81
N ARG A 174 -4.19 9.14 14.92
CA ARG A 174 -5.62 8.79 15.02
C ARG A 174 -6.50 9.68 14.16
N GLN A 175 -6.19 10.97 14.10
CA GLN A 175 -6.90 11.98 13.33
C GLN A 175 -6.37 12.11 11.89
N GLY A 176 -5.39 11.29 11.52
CA GLY A 176 -4.85 11.26 10.17
C GLY A 176 -5.94 10.98 9.14
N GLU A 177 -5.80 11.57 7.97
CA GLU A 177 -6.76 11.40 6.88
C GLU A 177 -6.13 10.56 5.76
N PRO A 178 -6.77 9.46 5.35
CA PRO A 178 -6.39 8.77 4.13
C PRO A 178 -6.72 9.64 2.91
N GLN A 179 -5.93 9.50 1.86
CA GLN A 179 -6.20 10.20 0.60
C GLN A 179 -7.27 9.46 -0.20
N GLU A 180 -8.51 9.93 -0.15
CA GLU A 180 -9.66 9.21 -0.70
C GLU A 180 -10.35 9.91 -1.87
N ARG A 181 -10.09 11.21 -2.08
CA ARG A 181 -10.69 11.96 -3.17
C ARG A 181 -9.77 11.96 -4.40
N VAL A 182 -10.20 11.34 -5.49
CA VAL A 182 -9.48 11.38 -6.78
C VAL A 182 -9.29 12.84 -7.23
N GLY A 183 -8.08 13.15 -7.67
CA GLY A 183 -7.65 14.51 -8.02
C GLY A 183 -7.10 15.31 -6.83
N SER A 184 -7.33 14.90 -5.59
CA SER A 184 -6.74 15.58 -4.42
C SER A 184 -5.22 15.47 -4.41
N ARG A 185 -4.58 16.46 -3.77
CA ARG A 185 -3.14 16.49 -3.52
C ARG A 185 -2.89 16.53 -2.02
N MET A 186 -2.16 15.57 -1.50
CA MET A 186 -1.82 15.51 -0.09
C MET A 186 -0.30 15.44 0.11
N PRO A 187 0.21 15.94 1.25
CA PRO A 187 1.58 15.77 1.66
C PRO A 187 1.83 14.32 2.10
N TYR A 188 3.01 13.80 1.81
CA TYR A 188 3.53 12.53 2.33
C TYR A 188 4.81 12.82 3.11
N GLY A 189 4.68 13.71 4.07
CA GLY A 189 5.76 14.24 4.89
C GLY A 189 6.33 13.21 5.86
N CYS A 190 5.49 12.30 6.38
CA CYS A 190 5.97 11.28 7.31
C CYS A 190 6.71 10.16 6.59
N LYS A 191 7.91 9.89 7.08
CA LYS A 191 8.78 8.80 6.63
C LYS A 191 9.09 7.92 7.85
N TYR A 192 8.70 6.64 7.77
CA TYR A 192 8.94 5.65 8.81
C TYR A 192 9.95 4.62 8.33
N THR A 193 10.89 4.28 9.20
CA THR A 193 11.94 3.28 8.96
C THR A 193 11.65 2.01 9.76
N THR A 194 12.39 0.94 9.48
CA THR A 194 12.31 -0.35 10.19
C THR A 194 10.95 -1.04 10.10
N ALA A 195 10.13 -0.65 9.12
CA ALA A 195 8.77 -1.17 8.99
C ALA A 195 8.35 -1.35 7.52
N ARG A 196 7.43 -2.28 7.29
CA ARG A 196 6.87 -2.59 5.96
C ARG A 196 5.36 -2.67 5.98
N LEU A 197 4.76 -2.12 4.93
CA LEU A 197 3.39 -2.41 4.52
C LEU A 197 3.40 -3.73 3.74
N LEU A 198 2.59 -4.69 4.18
CA LEU A 198 2.62 -6.06 3.66
C LEU A 198 1.61 -6.24 2.53
N TYR A 199 1.88 -5.63 1.38
CA TYR A 199 1.07 -5.77 0.18
C TYR A 199 1.95 -5.91 -1.07
N THR A 200 1.35 -6.43 -2.15
CA THR A 200 1.93 -6.46 -3.50
C THR A 200 0.85 -6.10 -4.51
N ALA A 201 1.26 -5.71 -5.72
CA ALA A 201 0.33 -5.43 -6.82
C ALA A 201 0.80 -6.06 -8.14
N THR A 202 -0.09 -6.75 -8.83
CA THR A 202 0.19 -7.40 -10.11
C THR A 202 -0.12 -6.43 -11.26
N LEU A 203 0.93 -5.96 -11.91
CA LEU A 203 0.88 -5.14 -13.12
C LEU A 203 0.90 -6.03 -14.36
N VAL A 204 0.00 -5.76 -15.28
CA VAL A 204 -0.01 -6.35 -16.64
C VAL A 204 0.17 -5.20 -17.64
N GLU A 205 1.16 -5.34 -18.54
CA GLU A 205 1.47 -4.36 -19.56
C GLU A 205 0.26 -4.07 -20.45
N GLY A 206 -0.01 -2.79 -20.73
CA GLY A 206 -1.02 -2.35 -21.69
C GLY A 206 -0.53 -2.59 -23.12
N ARG A 207 -1.42 -3.06 -23.96
CA ARG A 207 -1.23 -3.08 -25.42
C ARG A 207 -1.61 -1.75 -26.03
#